data_31a8d38269899caaa1961f1b106e66a8
#
_entry.id   31a8d38269899caaa1961f1b106e66a8
#
_cell.length_a   1.000
_cell.length_b   1.000
_cell.length_c   1.000
_cell.angle_alpha   90.00
_cell.angle_beta   90.00
_cell.angle_gamma   90.00
#
_symmetry.space_group_name_H-M   'P 1'
#
loop_
_entity.id
_entity.type
_entity.pdbx_description
1 polymer ?
#
loop_
_entity_poly.entity_id
_entity_poly.type
_entity_poly.pdbx_seq_one_letter_code
_entity_poly.pdbx_strand_id
1 'polypeptide(L)'
;MINVTCVTYIFGYVTRLAKSHKNHYLCENFIDMNKEELKIVFLGTPEFAVESLKRLHEGGYNIAGVVTMPDKPAGRGHKLLQSPVKQYAVEHGMHLMQPANLKNPEFVDELRSLNADLFIVIAFRMLPEVVWSMPRLGTFNLHGSLLPKYRGAAPLNWAVINGDTETGVTTFFLKHDIDTGDIIDRRSIPINPEDNVGDIHDRLMMLGAELTIDTVQRILDGNLTTTPQDELTKGVEPTPAPKIFKETCHIDWTRNARDIHNLVRGLSPYPAAWCELVSPDNDIKTIKIFTTAVTDDDASAEPGTIKSDNHRMLIAL
;
A
#
# COMPACT_ATOMS: atom_id res chain seq x y z
N MET A 1 40.93 -3.05 4.48
CA MET A 1 40.97 -2.40 5.78
C MET A 1 41.24 -0.91 5.54
N ILE A 2 40.28 -0.06 5.77
CA ILE A 2 40.48 1.39 5.68
C ILE A 2 40.07 1.94 7.04
N ASN A 3 41.06 2.47 7.76
CA ASN A 3 40.91 3.15 9.03
C ASN A 3 40.25 4.52 8.79
N VAL A 4 39.15 4.78 9.47
CA VAL A 4 38.54 6.11 9.55
C VAL A 4 38.97 6.71 10.87
N THR A 5 39.85 7.71 10.82
CA THR A 5 40.22 8.52 11.97
C THR A 5 39.31 9.75 11.99
N CYS A 6 38.47 9.82 13.00
CA CYS A 6 37.67 11.02 13.30
C CYS A 6 38.54 11.98 14.08
N VAL A 7 38.81 13.17 13.56
CA VAL A 7 39.52 14.26 14.28
C VAL A 7 38.51 15.35 14.57
N THR A 8 38.21 15.54 15.86
CA THR A 8 37.36 16.62 16.36
C THR A 8 38.21 17.86 16.59
N TYR A 9 37.94 18.95 15.89
CA TYR A 9 38.53 20.26 16.19
C TYR A 9 37.52 21.16 16.90
N ILE A 10 37.95 21.72 17.99
CA ILE A 10 37.28 22.78 18.75
C ILE A 10 37.37 24.06 17.92
N PHE A 11 36.34 24.39 17.22
CA PHE A 11 35.93 25.65 16.60
C PHE A 11 35.15 25.32 15.32
N GLY A 12 33.91 24.97 15.44
CA GLY A 12 32.78 25.21 14.57
C GLY A 12 32.87 24.98 13.05
N TYR A 13 33.89 24.29 12.50
CA TYR A 13 33.97 23.97 11.06
C TYR A 13 34.40 22.53 10.85
N VAL A 14 33.50 21.74 10.24
CA VAL A 14 33.82 20.40 9.75
C VAL A 14 34.18 20.50 8.28
N THR A 15 35.46 20.29 7.97
CA THR A 15 35.90 20.08 6.58
C THR A 15 36.01 18.59 6.29
N ARG A 16 35.29 18.16 5.27
CA ARG A 16 35.19 16.78 4.82
C ARG A 16 36.19 16.46 3.71
N LEU A 17 36.97 15.42 3.90
CA LEU A 17 37.66 14.72 2.84
C LEU A 17 37.37 13.24 2.92
N ALA A 18 36.47 12.73 2.11
CA ALA A 18 36.49 11.35 1.63
C ALA A 18 35.53 11.19 0.45
N LYS A 19 36.11 10.84 -0.69
CA LYS A 19 35.36 10.40 -1.88
C LYS A 19 34.93 8.96 -1.67
N SER A 20 33.60 8.71 -1.61
CA SER A 20 32.99 7.42 -1.93
C SER A 20 31.58 7.68 -2.43
N HIS A 21 31.34 7.34 -3.66
CA HIS A 21 30.00 7.39 -4.28
C HIS A 21 29.13 6.29 -3.67
N LYS A 22 28.40 6.60 -2.61
CA LYS A 22 27.17 5.90 -2.20
C LYS A 22 26.51 6.66 -1.06
N ASN A 23 25.21 6.95 -1.25
CA ASN A 23 24.25 7.54 -0.27
C ASN A 23 24.49 8.98 0.15
N HIS A 24 24.04 9.93 -0.70
CA HIS A 24 24.28 11.37 -0.50
C HIS A 24 23.07 12.16 0.03
N TYR A 25 21.99 11.53 0.49
CA TYR A 25 20.77 12.28 0.82
C TYR A 25 20.53 12.60 2.30
N LEU A 26 21.26 12.02 3.25
CA LEU A 26 20.93 12.18 4.67
C LEU A 26 22.07 12.53 5.64
N CYS A 27 23.27 12.81 5.16
CA CYS A 27 24.44 13.04 6.07
C CYS A 27 24.77 14.49 6.42
N GLU A 28 24.04 15.49 5.92
CA GLU A 28 24.46 16.90 6.09
C GLU A 28 23.58 17.78 6.99
N ASN A 29 22.44 17.29 7.49
CA ASN A 29 21.64 18.07 8.42
C ASN A 29 21.18 17.19 9.58
N PHE A 30 21.97 17.14 10.66
CA PHE A 30 21.41 16.89 11.98
C PHE A 30 20.49 18.07 12.30
N ILE A 31 19.24 17.94 11.99
CA ILE A 31 18.22 18.89 12.36
C ILE A 31 17.70 18.38 13.70
N ASP A 32 18.01 19.10 14.75
CA ASP A 32 17.39 19.00 16.07
C ASP A 32 15.94 19.54 15.92
N MET A 33 15.09 18.73 15.27
CA MET A 33 13.71 19.06 14.96
C MET A 33 12.80 18.11 15.73
N ASN A 34 11.85 18.68 16.44
CA ASN A 34 10.82 17.89 17.11
C ASN A 34 9.63 17.59 16.17
N LYS A 35 8.71 16.72 16.60
CA LYS A 35 7.56 16.31 15.81
C LYS A 35 6.56 17.43 15.50
N GLU A 36 6.50 18.47 16.33
CA GLU A 36 5.65 19.64 16.15
C GLU A 36 6.21 20.60 15.09
N GLU A 37 7.52 20.58 14.87
CA GLU A 37 8.21 21.40 13.86
C GLU A 37 8.23 20.71 12.50
N LEU A 38 8.24 19.36 12.46
CA LEU A 38 8.24 18.58 11.22
C LEU A 38 6.91 18.75 10.49
N LYS A 39 6.90 19.55 9.43
CA LYS A 39 5.71 19.76 8.60
C LYS A 39 5.50 18.58 7.64
N ILE A 40 4.40 17.88 7.83
CA ILE A 40 4.05 16.69 7.02
C ILE A 40 2.89 17.04 6.09
N VAL A 41 2.98 16.65 4.83
CA VAL A 41 1.83 16.50 3.95
C VAL A 41 1.50 15.02 3.82
N PHE A 42 0.27 14.68 4.12
CA PHE A 42 -0.25 13.32 4.02
C PHE A 42 -1.08 13.14 2.74
N LEU A 43 -0.76 12.12 1.94
CA LEU A 43 -1.46 11.81 0.69
C LEU A 43 -2.07 10.41 0.78
N GLY A 44 -3.39 10.30 0.79
CA GLY A 44 -4.10 9.03 0.93
C GLY A 44 -5.55 9.11 0.46
N THR A 45 -6.19 7.95 0.25
CA THR A 45 -7.60 7.94 -0.20
C THR A 45 -8.46 6.93 0.55
N PRO A 46 -8.17 5.61 0.54
CA PRO A 46 -9.04 4.59 1.14
C PRO A 46 -8.87 4.51 2.66
N GLU A 47 -9.69 3.69 3.27
CA GLU A 47 -9.67 3.39 4.70
C GLU A 47 -8.29 2.95 5.21
N PHE A 48 -7.57 2.16 4.41
CA PHE A 48 -6.20 1.72 4.71
C PHE A 48 -5.25 2.87 5.09
N ALA A 49 -5.47 4.08 4.55
CA ALA A 49 -4.65 5.25 4.85
C ALA A 49 -5.10 6.00 6.12
N VAL A 50 -6.34 5.81 6.56
CA VAL A 50 -6.93 6.60 7.67
C VAL A 50 -6.23 6.33 8.98
N GLU A 51 -5.95 5.06 9.32
CA GLU A 51 -5.32 4.73 10.61
C GLU A 51 -3.94 5.36 10.77
N SER A 52 -3.14 5.43 9.70
CA SER A 52 -1.85 6.13 9.71
C SER A 52 -2.02 7.64 9.91
N LEU A 53 -2.98 8.27 9.22
CA LEU A 53 -3.30 9.69 9.39
C LEU A 53 -3.75 9.99 10.81
N LYS A 54 -4.62 9.14 11.36
CA LYS A 54 -5.12 9.22 12.73
C LYS A 54 -3.99 9.17 13.75
N ARG A 55 -3.11 8.17 13.65
CA ARG A 55 -1.99 8.04 14.60
C ARG A 55 -1.00 9.20 14.52
N LEU A 56 -0.74 9.73 13.33
CA LEU A 56 0.06 10.95 13.18
C LEU A 56 -0.62 12.14 13.88
N HIS A 57 -1.91 12.34 13.63
CA HIS A 57 -2.67 13.44 14.23
C HIS A 57 -2.75 13.33 15.77
N GLU A 58 -3.21 12.18 16.29
CA GLU A 58 -3.32 11.93 17.72
C GLU A 58 -1.94 11.92 18.42
N GLY A 59 -0.89 11.54 17.69
CA GLY A 59 0.50 11.62 18.16
C GLY A 59 1.06 13.03 18.22
N GLY A 60 0.31 14.06 17.79
CA GLY A 60 0.73 15.47 17.84
C GLY A 60 1.75 15.85 16.77
N TYR A 61 1.85 15.11 15.66
CA TYR A 61 2.67 15.52 14.52
C TYR A 61 2.02 16.68 13.76
N ASN A 62 2.84 17.56 13.19
CA ASN A 62 2.39 18.72 12.45
C ASN A 62 1.96 18.33 11.01
N ILE A 63 0.66 18.05 10.83
CA ILE A 63 0.08 17.76 9.51
C ILE A 63 -0.27 19.08 8.84
N ALA A 64 0.62 19.59 7.99
CA ALA A 64 0.46 20.86 7.28
C ALA A 64 -0.62 20.79 6.18
N GLY A 65 -0.91 19.62 5.66
CA GLY A 65 -1.95 19.42 4.67
C GLY A 65 -2.26 17.94 4.40
N VAL A 66 -3.48 17.69 3.93
CA VAL A 66 -3.97 16.37 3.53
C VAL A 66 -4.40 16.43 2.08
N VAL A 67 -3.91 15.52 1.25
CA VAL A 67 -4.27 15.41 -0.17
C VAL A 67 -5.03 14.11 -0.39
N THR A 68 -6.22 14.19 -0.99
CA THR A 68 -7.01 13.02 -1.34
C THR A 68 -7.65 13.15 -2.71
N MET A 69 -8.29 12.09 -3.19
CA MET A 69 -9.01 12.11 -4.46
C MET A 69 -10.24 13.03 -4.38
N PRO A 70 -10.63 13.70 -5.49
CA PRO A 70 -11.91 14.40 -5.57
C PRO A 70 -13.09 13.47 -5.28
N ASP A 71 -14.16 14.03 -4.75
CA ASP A 71 -15.41 13.33 -4.55
C ASP A 71 -15.94 12.80 -5.88
N LYS A 72 -16.52 11.62 -5.86
CA LYS A 72 -17.09 10.98 -7.05
C LYS A 72 -18.59 10.83 -6.90
N PRO A 73 -19.37 11.07 -7.97
CA PRO A 73 -20.78 10.68 -7.97
C PRO A 73 -20.90 9.18 -7.79
N ALA A 74 -21.69 8.74 -6.82
CA ALA A 74 -21.92 7.32 -6.57
C ALA A 74 -23.40 6.98 -6.66
N GLY A 75 -23.67 5.88 -7.38
CA GLY A 75 -24.97 5.20 -7.41
C GLY A 75 -26.14 5.98 -8.04
N ARG A 76 -27.33 5.36 -7.95
CA ARG A 76 -28.60 5.98 -8.34
C ARG A 76 -28.96 7.05 -7.31
N GLY A 77 -28.90 8.31 -7.69
CA GLY A 77 -29.24 9.47 -6.81
C GLY A 77 -28.13 10.49 -6.62
N HIS A 78 -27.01 10.41 -7.34
CA HIS A 78 -25.92 11.40 -7.39
C HIS A 78 -25.39 11.86 -6.02
N LYS A 79 -25.46 11.01 -4.98
CA LYS A 79 -24.76 11.31 -3.73
C LYS A 79 -23.26 11.32 -3.99
N LEU A 80 -22.57 12.37 -3.55
CA LEU A 80 -21.12 12.44 -3.62
C LEU A 80 -20.52 11.45 -2.62
N LEU A 81 -19.72 10.51 -3.13
CA LEU A 81 -18.94 9.63 -2.29
C LEU A 81 -17.64 10.32 -1.90
N GLN A 82 -17.51 10.65 -0.64
CA GLN A 82 -16.28 11.19 -0.06
C GLN A 82 -15.33 10.06 0.29
N SER A 83 -14.03 10.29 0.11
CA SER A 83 -13.02 9.33 0.57
C SER A 83 -12.97 9.25 2.10
N PRO A 84 -12.63 8.09 2.70
CA PRO A 84 -12.43 7.97 4.14
C PRO A 84 -11.41 8.98 4.70
N VAL A 85 -10.31 9.22 3.98
CA VAL A 85 -9.31 10.23 4.35
C VAL A 85 -9.90 11.64 4.37
N LYS A 86 -10.77 11.99 3.39
CA LYS A 86 -11.47 13.28 3.41
C LYS A 86 -12.37 13.42 4.63
N GLN A 87 -13.16 12.38 4.93
CA GLN A 87 -14.08 12.41 6.08
C GLN A 87 -13.31 12.70 7.36
N TYR A 88 -12.22 11.98 7.60
CA TYR A 88 -11.35 12.21 8.76
C TYR A 88 -10.75 13.63 8.77
N ALA A 89 -10.20 14.09 7.65
CA ALA A 89 -9.58 15.40 7.56
C ALA A 89 -10.58 16.55 7.82
N VAL A 90 -11.80 16.46 7.30
CA VAL A 90 -12.87 17.45 7.51
C VAL A 90 -13.34 17.44 8.96
N GLU A 91 -13.55 16.27 9.55
CA GLU A 91 -13.96 16.12 10.95
C GLU A 91 -12.97 16.79 11.91
N HIS A 92 -11.69 16.76 11.60
CA HIS A 92 -10.61 17.30 12.44
C HIS A 92 -10.08 18.67 11.96
N GLY A 93 -10.78 19.33 11.02
CA GLY A 93 -10.44 20.69 10.57
C GLY A 93 -9.08 20.80 9.89
N MET A 94 -8.56 19.72 9.28
CA MET A 94 -7.28 19.72 8.58
C MET A 94 -7.35 20.45 7.24
N HIS A 95 -6.24 21.05 6.82
CA HIS A 95 -6.12 21.66 5.49
C HIS A 95 -6.22 20.58 4.40
N LEU A 96 -7.34 20.56 3.66
CA LEU A 96 -7.68 19.52 2.70
C LEU A 96 -7.56 20.00 1.26
N MET A 97 -6.81 19.26 0.45
CA MET A 97 -6.64 19.49 -0.99
C MET A 97 -7.17 18.29 -1.79
N GLN A 98 -7.98 18.56 -2.82
CA GLN A 98 -8.59 17.53 -3.68
C GLN A 98 -8.33 17.81 -5.17
N PRO A 99 -7.07 17.84 -5.63
CA PRO A 99 -6.77 18.16 -7.02
C PRO A 99 -7.29 17.08 -7.97
N ALA A 100 -7.99 17.47 -9.03
CA ALA A 100 -8.34 16.57 -10.12
C ALA A 100 -7.09 16.15 -10.92
N ASN A 101 -6.18 17.11 -11.14
CA ASN A 101 -4.89 16.91 -11.79
C ASN A 101 -3.74 17.32 -10.85
N LEU A 102 -2.84 16.39 -10.53
CA LEU A 102 -1.69 16.63 -9.66
C LEU A 102 -0.61 17.54 -10.30
N LYS A 103 -0.71 17.81 -11.60
CA LYS A 103 0.17 18.73 -12.32
C LYS A 103 -0.43 20.14 -12.48
N ASN A 104 -1.64 20.39 -11.93
CA ASN A 104 -2.23 21.73 -11.98
C ASN A 104 -1.30 22.72 -11.25
N PRO A 105 -0.88 23.83 -11.90
CA PRO A 105 0.00 24.83 -11.30
C PRO A 105 -0.55 25.39 -9.98
N GLU A 106 -1.85 25.70 -9.89
CA GLU A 106 -2.47 26.21 -8.67
C GLU A 106 -2.31 25.24 -7.50
N PHE A 107 -2.54 23.95 -7.73
CA PHE A 107 -2.33 22.92 -6.71
C PHE A 107 -0.85 22.79 -6.33
N VAL A 108 0.05 22.78 -7.31
CA VAL A 108 1.50 22.68 -7.06
C VAL A 108 2.01 23.87 -6.27
N ASP A 109 1.51 25.08 -6.55
CA ASP A 109 1.89 26.29 -5.82
C ASP A 109 1.28 26.33 -4.42
N GLU A 110 0.02 25.91 -4.24
CA GLU A 110 -0.59 25.73 -2.93
C GLU A 110 0.21 24.72 -2.09
N LEU A 111 0.50 23.55 -2.65
CA LEU A 111 1.29 22.51 -1.97
C LEU A 111 2.69 23.01 -1.58
N ARG A 112 3.36 23.75 -2.46
CA ARG A 112 4.67 24.35 -2.20
C ARG A 112 4.63 25.38 -1.08
N SER A 113 3.54 26.16 -1.01
CA SER A 113 3.36 27.21 0.02
C SER A 113 3.30 26.65 1.45
N LEU A 114 2.97 25.38 1.62
CA LEU A 114 2.97 24.70 2.92
C LEU A 114 4.39 24.54 3.50
N ASN A 115 5.43 24.63 2.66
CA ASN A 115 6.82 24.42 3.05
C ASN A 115 6.99 23.14 3.88
N ALA A 116 6.37 22.06 3.43
CA ALA A 116 6.43 20.78 4.13
C ALA A 116 7.79 20.11 3.98
N ASP A 117 8.24 19.49 5.06
CA ASP A 117 9.53 18.83 5.16
C ASP A 117 9.49 17.40 4.64
N LEU A 118 8.35 16.73 4.81
CA LEU A 118 8.16 15.30 4.51
C LEU A 118 6.80 15.06 3.88
N PHE A 119 6.76 14.22 2.85
CA PHE A 119 5.49 13.72 2.32
C PHE A 119 5.33 12.24 2.64
N ILE A 120 4.14 11.86 3.07
CA ILE A 120 3.74 10.48 3.37
C ILE A 120 2.63 10.08 2.41
N VAL A 121 2.85 8.99 1.68
CA VAL A 121 1.92 8.48 0.65
C VAL A 121 1.42 7.11 1.07
N ILE A 122 0.11 6.93 1.14
CA ILE A 122 -0.51 5.64 1.49
C ILE A 122 -1.73 5.41 0.61
N ALA A 123 -1.67 4.36 -0.21
CA ALA A 123 -2.76 3.96 -1.10
C ALA A 123 -3.32 5.16 -1.91
N PHE A 124 -2.45 5.84 -2.62
CA PHE A 124 -2.76 6.99 -3.44
C PHE A 124 -2.41 6.73 -4.90
N ARG A 125 -2.88 7.61 -5.80
CA ARG A 125 -2.50 7.53 -7.23
C ARG A 125 -1.05 7.93 -7.43
N MET A 126 -0.46 7.53 -8.55
CA MET A 126 0.92 7.86 -8.92
C MET A 126 1.16 9.37 -8.89
N LEU A 127 2.21 9.79 -8.19
CA LEU A 127 2.61 11.17 -8.06
C LEU A 127 3.55 11.57 -9.20
N PRO A 128 3.35 12.74 -9.83
CA PRO A 128 4.33 13.30 -10.75
C PRO A 128 5.56 13.79 -9.99
N GLU A 129 6.71 13.81 -10.67
CA GLU A 129 7.99 14.20 -10.07
C GLU A 129 7.93 15.58 -9.41
N VAL A 130 7.28 16.56 -10.03
CA VAL A 130 7.12 17.91 -9.49
C VAL A 130 6.43 17.94 -8.11
N VAL A 131 5.73 16.87 -7.74
CA VAL A 131 5.10 16.72 -6.42
C VAL A 131 5.99 15.92 -5.48
N TRP A 132 6.37 14.67 -5.85
CA TRP A 132 7.09 13.81 -4.90
C TRP A 132 8.52 14.26 -4.61
N SER A 133 9.15 15.04 -5.46
CA SER A 133 10.50 15.57 -5.22
C SER A 133 10.53 16.88 -4.41
N MET A 134 9.35 17.40 -4.04
CA MET A 134 9.24 18.72 -3.40
C MET A 134 9.80 18.80 -1.98
N PRO A 135 9.52 17.85 -1.06
CA PRO A 135 9.93 17.98 0.33
C PRO A 135 11.41 17.66 0.52
N ARG A 136 12.10 18.44 1.38
CA ARG A 136 13.55 18.31 1.63
C ARG A 136 13.98 17.00 2.29
N LEU A 137 13.10 16.36 3.07
CA LEU A 137 13.33 15.05 3.68
C LEU A 137 12.83 13.89 2.82
N GLY A 138 12.32 14.20 1.63
CA GLY A 138 11.82 13.23 0.67
C GLY A 138 10.37 12.84 0.87
N THR A 139 9.92 11.96 0.01
CA THR A 139 8.57 11.37 0.02
C THR A 139 8.70 9.87 0.22
N PHE A 140 8.07 9.32 1.26
CA PHE A 140 7.99 7.87 1.40
C PHE A 140 6.57 7.35 1.22
N ASN A 141 6.48 6.10 0.79
CA ASN A 141 5.23 5.36 0.64
C ASN A 141 5.18 4.22 1.65
N LEU A 142 3.99 3.97 2.18
CA LEU A 142 3.64 2.71 2.84
C LEU A 142 2.96 1.79 1.82
N HIS A 143 3.63 0.69 1.48
CA HIS A 143 3.15 -0.30 0.52
C HIS A 143 2.70 -1.58 1.20
N GLY A 144 1.59 -2.17 0.73
CA GLY A 144 0.96 -3.35 1.34
C GLY A 144 1.57 -4.67 0.90
N SER A 145 2.89 -4.77 0.82
CA SER A 145 3.61 -6.03 0.60
C SER A 145 5.01 -5.99 1.21
N LEU A 146 5.68 -7.14 1.23
CA LEU A 146 7.11 -7.25 1.51
C LEU A 146 7.90 -6.99 0.23
N LEU A 147 8.10 -5.70 -0.11
CA LEU A 147 8.91 -5.33 -1.28
C LEU A 147 10.28 -6.02 -1.23
N PRO A 148 10.84 -6.45 -2.37
CA PRO A 148 10.44 -6.14 -3.74
C PRO A 148 9.30 -6.99 -4.33
N LYS A 149 8.74 -7.98 -3.62
CA LYS A 149 7.57 -8.73 -4.08
C LYS A 149 6.33 -7.83 -4.17
N TYR A 150 5.50 -8.07 -5.17
CA TYR A 150 4.19 -7.43 -5.33
C TYR A 150 4.24 -5.91 -5.50
N ARG A 151 5.20 -5.40 -6.30
CA ARG A 151 5.13 -4.04 -6.82
C ARG A 151 3.86 -3.88 -7.64
N GLY A 152 3.11 -2.77 -7.44
CA GLY A 152 1.93 -2.46 -8.23
C GLY A 152 0.67 -2.18 -7.42
N ALA A 153 -0.50 -2.35 -8.07
CA ALA A 153 -1.76 -1.76 -7.61
C ALA A 153 -2.56 -2.60 -6.60
N ALA A 154 -2.31 -3.92 -6.50
CA ALA A 154 -3.13 -4.82 -5.68
C ALA A 154 -2.30 -5.85 -4.88
N PRO A 155 -1.28 -5.40 -4.11
CA PRO A 155 -0.32 -6.28 -3.45
C PRO A 155 -0.98 -7.27 -2.47
N LEU A 156 -1.95 -6.83 -1.67
CA LEU A 156 -2.64 -7.66 -0.70
C LEU A 156 -3.39 -8.82 -1.38
N ASN A 157 -4.13 -8.48 -2.45
CA ASN A 157 -4.90 -9.48 -3.19
C ASN A 157 -4.00 -10.56 -3.78
N TRP A 158 -2.92 -10.14 -4.45
CA TRP A 158 -2.04 -11.07 -5.15
C TRP A 158 -1.26 -11.98 -4.20
N ALA A 159 -0.87 -11.51 -3.01
CA ALA A 159 -0.26 -12.36 -2.00
C ALA A 159 -1.19 -13.52 -1.59
N VAL A 160 -2.49 -13.22 -1.39
CA VAL A 160 -3.49 -14.24 -1.02
C VAL A 160 -3.85 -15.13 -2.22
N ILE A 161 -4.06 -14.56 -3.42
CA ILE A 161 -4.37 -15.31 -4.65
C ILE A 161 -3.26 -16.31 -5.00
N ASN A 162 -2.00 -15.91 -4.81
CA ASN A 162 -0.86 -16.78 -5.08
C ASN A 162 -0.58 -17.82 -3.98
N GLY A 163 -1.36 -17.78 -2.89
CA GLY A 163 -1.23 -18.75 -1.80
C GLY A 163 0.01 -18.55 -0.93
N ASP A 164 0.56 -17.33 -0.89
CA ASP A 164 1.66 -17.03 0.03
C ASP A 164 1.20 -17.27 1.48
N THR A 165 2.13 -17.73 2.32
CA THR A 165 1.89 -17.96 3.74
C THR A 165 2.28 -16.78 4.63
N GLU A 166 2.89 -15.75 4.03
CA GLU A 166 3.34 -14.53 4.69
C GLU A 166 3.16 -13.35 3.74
N THR A 167 2.78 -12.21 4.30
CA THR A 167 2.78 -10.91 3.63
C THR A 167 3.21 -9.84 4.62
N GLY A 168 3.14 -8.56 4.24
CA GLY A 168 3.52 -7.49 5.16
C GLY A 168 3.33 -6.10 4.58
N VAL A 169 3.97 -5.15 5.22
CA VAL A 169 4.04 -3.75 4.81
C VAL A 169 5.48 -3.30 4.69
N THR A 170 5.72 -2.37 3.78
CA THR A 170 7.04 -1.79 3.54
C THR A 170 6.94 -0.28 3.46
N THR A 171 7.79 0.45 4.19
CA THR A 171 8.04 1.86 3.93
C THR A 171 9.28 2.02 3.04
N PHE A 172 9.20 2.87 2.02
CA PHE A 172 10.29 3.12 1.08
C PHE A 172 10.21 4.53 0.50
N PHE A 173 11.34 5.12 0.15
CA PHE A 173 11.36 6.41 -0.53
C PHE A 173 10.92 6.30 -1.98
N LEU A 174 10.13 7.27 -2.47
CA LEU A 174 9.74 7.30 -3.87
C LEU A 174 10.95 7.61 -4.76
N LYS A 175 10.98 6.96 -5.91
CA LYS A 175 11.87 7.19 -7.05
C LYS A 175 11.03 7.33 -8.32
N HIS A 176 11.71 7.51 -9.45
CA HIS A 176 11.06 7.68 -10.75
C HIS A 176 10.20 6.47 -11.13
N ASP A 177 10.70 5.25 -10.89
CA ASP A 177 10.01 4.02 -11.24
C ASP A 177 9.06 3.56 -10.11
N ILE A 178 7.95 2.95 -10.49
CA ILE A 178 6.88 2.57 -9.56
C ILE A 178 7.40 1.52 -8.57
N ASP A 179 7.25 1.81 -7.27
CA ASP A 179 7.55 0.93 -6.13
C ASP A 179 8.98 0.35 -6.13
N THR A 180 9.96 1.07 -6.72
CA THR A 180 11.37 0.62 -6.83
C THR A 180 12.33 1.33 -5.88
N GLY A 181 11.85 2.29 -5.12
CA GLY A 181 12.69 3.08 -4.23
C GLY A 181 13.31 2.28 -3.08
N ASP A 182 14.31 2.88 -2.43
CA ASP A 182 15.05 2.21 -1.35
C ASP A 182 14.17 1.99 -0.14
N ILE A 183 14.19 0.75 0.36
CA ILE A 183 13.39 0.32 1.51
C ILE A 183 13.94 0.94 2.78
N ILE A 184 13.04 1.51 3.58
CA ILE A 184 13.34 2.04 4.90
C ILE A 184 13.17 0.94 5.95
N ASP A 185 11.99 0.30 5.97
CA ASP A 185 11.71 -0.81 6.88
C ASP A 185 10.57 -1.70 6.36
N ARG A 186 10.50 -2.93 6.89
CA ARG A 186 9.47 -3.92 6.54
C ARG A 186 9.00 -4.66 7.78
N ARG A 187 7.70 -4.96 7.83
CA ARG A 187 7.11 -5.81 8.86
C ARG A 187 6.19 -6.83 8.21
N SER A 188 6.25 -8.06 8.71
CA SER A 188 5.47 -9.17 8.18
C SER A 188 4.38 -9.65 9.12
N ILE A 189 3.37 -10.30 8.53
CA ILE A 189 2.35 -11.08 9.22
C ILE A 189 2.14 -12.41 8.49
N PRO A 190 1.73 -13.48 9.19
CA PRO A 190 1.32 -14.71 8.54
C PRO A 190 0.00 -14.53 7.79
N ILE A 191 -0.19 -15.27 6.70
CA ILE A 191 -1.47 -15.51 6.03
C ILE A 191 -1.92 -16.91 6.44
N ASN A 192 -2.99 -17.00 7.23
CA ASN A 192 -3.55 -18.28 7.62
C ASN A 192 -4.33 -18.91 6.46
N PRO A 193 -4.53 -20.25 6.44
CA PRO A 193 -5.20 -20.92 5.33
C PRO A 193 -6.58 -20.40 5.00
N GLU A 194 -7.33 -19.92 6.00
CA GLU A 194 -8.70 -19.42 5.85
C GLU A 194 -8.80 -17.88 5.80
N ASP A 195 -7.67 -17.17 5.96
CA ASP A 195 -7.66 -15.71 5.86
C ASP A 195 -8.09 -15.27 4.45
N ASN A 196 -9.03 -14.36 4.36
CA ASN A 196 -9.35 -13.65 3.12
C ASN A 196 -8.59 -12.31 3.04
N VAL A 197 -8.66 -11.61 1.90
CA VAL A 197 -7.93 -10.35 1.73
C VAL A 197 -8.46 -9.24 2.64
N GLY A 198 -9.71 -9.30 3.11
CA GLY A 198 -10.25 -8.35 4.11
C GLY A 198 -9.56 -8.53 5.45
N ASP A 199 -9.38 -9.77 5.92
CA ASP A 199 -8.66 -10.07 7.18
C ASP A 199 -7.20 -9.58 7.11
N ILE A 200 -6.55 -9.77 5.96
CA ILE A 200 -5.19 -9.29 5.71
C ILE A 200 -5.15 -7.76 5.69
N HIS A 201 -6.12 -7.13 5.01
CA HIS A 201 -6.23 -5.67 4.93
C HIS A 201 -6.27 -5.04 6.33
N ASP A 202 -7.13 -5.54 7.20
CA ASP A 202 -7.33 -4.95 8.53
C ASP A 202 -6.07 -5.09 9.41
N ARG A 203 -5.42 -6.27 9.37
CA ARG A 203 -4.16 -6.48 10.08
C ARG A 203 -3.02 -5.63 9.53
N LEU A 204 -2.89 -5.50 8.21
CA LEU A 204 -1.84 -4.69 7.59
C LEU A 204 -2.09 -3.19 7.75
N MET A 205 -3.35 -2.74 7.81
CA MET A 205 -3.70 -1.36 8.10
C MET A 205 -3.15 -0.93 9.47
N MET A 206 -3.35 -1.74 10.51
CA MET A 206 -2.86 -1.46 11.86
C MET A 206 -1.33 -1.51 11.94
N LEU A 207 -0.71 -2.55 11.36
CA LEU A 207 0.74 -2.73 11.32
C LEU A 207 1.42 -1.63 10.50
N GLY A 208 0.82 -1.24 9.38
CA GLY A 208 1.30 -0.17 8.52
C GLY A 208 1.27 1.20 9.19
N ALA A 209 0.24 1.46 9.99
CA ALA A 209 0.17 2.68 10.77
C ALA A 209 1.27 2.75 11.84
N GLU A 210 1.59 1.64 12.51
CA GLU A 210 2.73 1.55 13.42
C GLU A 210 4.05 1.80 12.69
N LEU A 211 4.26 1.12 11.56
CA LEU A 211 5.47 1.28 10.76
C LEU A 211 5.64 2.70 10.23
N THR A 212 4.53 3.38 9.89
CA THR A 212 4.53 4.78 9.46
C THR A 212 5.08 5.70 10.58
N ILE A 213 4.58 5.55 11.81
CA ILE A 213 5.07 6.33 12.95
C ILE A 213 6.55 6.08 13.22
N ASP A 214 6.97 4.81 13.24
CA ASP A 214 8.37 4.45 13.46
C ASP A 214 9.28 4.98 12.35
N THR A 215 8.80 4.99 11.10
CA THR A 215 9.54 5.58 9.98
C THR A 215 9.73 7.08 10.17
N VAL A 216 8.68 7.81 10.57
CA VAL A 216 8.78 9.25 10.86
C VAL A 216 9.72 9.51 12.04
N GLN A 217 9.64 8.69 13.10
CA GLN A 217 10.52 8.83 14.25
C GLN A 217 12.00 8.62 13.88
N ARG A 218 12.31 7.61 13.07
CA ARG A 218 13.70 7.39 12.57
C ARG A 218 14.21 8.55 11.71
N ILE A 219 13.32 9.21 10.95
CA ILE A 219 13.67 10.42 10.19
C ILE A 219 14.03 11.56 11.15
N LEU A 220 13.23 11.78 12.19
CA LEU A 220 13.47 12.79 13.22
C LEU A 220 14.78 12.54 13.98
N ASP A 221 15.05 11.30 14.35
CA ASP A 221 16.24 10.89 15.10
C ASP A 221 17.51 10.92 14.24
N GLY A 222 17.41 11.16 12.93
CA GLY A 222 18.53 11.10 11.99
C GLY A 222 19.17 9.71 11.86
N ASN A 223 18.48 8.66 12.30
CA ASN A 223 18.95 7.26 12.32
C ASN A 223 18.40 6.43 11.17
N LEU A 224 18.12 7.08 10.03
CA LEU A 224 17.53 6.41 8.88
C LEU A 224 18.59 5.66 8.07
N THR A 225 18.39 4.38 7.87
CA THR A 225 19.15 3.56 6.93
C THR A 225 18.19 3.02 5.87
N THR A 226 18.65 2.95 4.63
CA THR A 226 17.84 2.41 3.54
C THR A 226 18.57 1.27 2.84
N THR A 227 17.80 0.34 2.30
CA THR A 227 18.31 -0.81 1.54
C THR A 227 17.80 -0.73 0.10
N PRO A 228 18.67 -0.68 -0.91
CA PRO A 228 18.27 -0.81 -2.31
C PRO A 228 17.54 -2.12 -2.55
N GLN A 229 16.41 -2.07 -3.27
CA GLN A 229 15.62 -3.29 -3.51
C GLN A 229 16.38 -4.35 -4.32
N ASP A 230 17.29 -3.95 -5.20
CA ASP A 230 18.10 -4.85 -6.02
C ASP A 230 19.01 -5.76 -5.19
N GLU A 231 19.44 -5.31 -4.01
CA GLU A 231 20.20 -6.14 -3.07
C GLU A 231 19.36 -7.29 -2.49
N LEU A 232 18.04 -7.16 -2.49
CA LEU A 232 17.09 -8.14 -1.94
C LEU A 232 16.58 -9.13 -2.99
N THR A 233 16.55 -8.74 -4.26
CA THR A 233 16.07 -9.60 -5.35
C THR A 233 17.07 -10.70 -5.71
N LYS A 234 18.37 -10.48 -5.44
CA LYS A 234 19.47 -11.39 -5.83
C LYS A 234 19.40 -11.78 -7.32
N GLY A 235 18.93 -10.88 -8.17
CA GLY A 235 18.79 -11.10 -9.61
C GLY A 235 17.54 -11.89 -10.04
N VAL A 236 16.61 -12.17 -9.13
CA VAL A 236 15.32 -12.77 -9.46
C VAL A 236 14.27 -11.67 -9.67
N GLU A 237 13.51 -11.75 -10.77
CA GLU A 237 12.43 -10.80 -11.06
C GLU A 237 11.34 -10.93 -9.98
N PRO A 238 10.97 -9.83 -9.32
CA PRO A 238 9.91 -9.85 -8.31
C PRO A 238 8.54 -10.14 -8.91
N THR A 239 7.71 -10.91 -8.19
CA THR A 239 6.31 -11.14 -8.57
C THR A 239 5.55 -9.82 -8.62
N PRO A 240 4.90 -9.46 -9.75
CA PRO A 240 4.14 -8.22 -9.86
C PRO A 240 2.76 -8.33 -9.19
N ALA A 241 2.17 -7.18 -8.88
CA ALA A 241 0.79 -7.06 -8.38
C ALA A 241 -0.05 -6.13 -9.26
N PRO A 242 -0.41 -6.56 -10.47
CA PRO A 242 -1.19 -5.74 -11.38
C PRO A 242 -2.57 -5.41 -10.80
N LYS A 243 -3.20 -4.37 -11.35
CA LYS A 243 -4.56 -4.00 -10.99
C LYS A 243 -5.54 -5.15 -11.26
N ILE A 244 -6.44 -5.39 -10.32
CA ILE A 244 -7.52 -6.37 -10.46
C ILE A 244 -8.63 -5.76 -11.32
N PHE A 245 -8.99 -6.46 -12.39
CA PHE A 245 -10.10 -6.12 -13.28
C PHE A 245 -11.24 -7.13 -13.10
N LYS A 246 -12.40 -6.83 -13.68
CA LYS A 246 -13.56 -7.74 -13.61
C LYS A 246 -13.23 -9.14 -14.15
N GLU A 247 -12.47 -9.19 -15.21
CA GLU A 247 -12.05 -10.44 -15.87
C GLU A 247 -11.14 -11.29 -14.96
N THR A 248 -10.27 -10.64 -14.19
CA THR A 248 -9.40 -11.31 -13.18
C THR A 248 -10.23 -12.01 -12.11
N CYS A 249 -11.44 -11.52 -11.85
CA CYS A 249 -12.32 -12.06 -10.80
C CYS A 249 -13.19 -13.23 -11.29
N HIS A 250 -13.17 -13.55 -12.59
CA HIS A 250 -13.93 -14.67 -13.14
C HIS A 250 -13.28 -16.00 -12.75
N ILE A 251 -14.07 -16.93 -12.22
CA ILE A 251 -13.57 -18.24 -11.80
C ILE A 251 -13.44 -19.15 -13.01
N ASP A 252 -12.25 -19.68 -13.22
CA ASP A 252 -11.97 -20.76 -14.16
C ASP A 252 -12.00 -22.10 -13.40
N TRP A 253 -13.09 -22.85 -13.59
CA TRP A 253 -13.32 -24.12 -12.90
C TRP A 253 -12.40 -25.26 -13.38
N THR A 254 -11.60 -25.05 -14.42
CA THR A 254 -10.59 -26.04 -14.89
C THR A 254 -9.30 -26.00 -14.07
N ARG A 255 -9.14 -25.02 -13.19
CA ARG A 255 -8.00 -24.92 -12.27
C ARG A 255 -8.17 -25.85 -11.07
N ASN A 256 -7.08 -26.14 -10.38
CA ASN A 256 -7.13 -26.96 -9.17
C ASN A 256 -7.88 -26.27 -8.01
N ALA A 257 -8.41 -27.07 -7.09
CA ALA A 257 -9.23 -26.61 -5.96
C ALA A 257 -8.55 -25.54 -5.10
N ARG A 258 -7.24 -25.70 -4.85
CA ARG A 258 -6.48 -24.76 -4.02
C ARG A 258 -6.33 -23.40 -4.68
N ASP A 259 -6.09 -23.36 -5.99
CA ASP A 259 -5.97 -22.11 -6.74
C ASP A 259 -7.30 -21.35 -6.77
N ILE A 260 -8.41 -22.06 -6.95
CA ILE A 260 -9.75 -21.45 -6.94
C ILE A 260 -10.09 -20.95 -5.53
N HIS A 261 -9.80 -21.72 -4.50
CA HIS A 261 -9.98 -21.29 -3.12
C HIS A 261 -9.16 -20.02 -2.83
N ASN A 262 -7.89 -19.98 -3.24
CA ASN A 262 -7.02 -18.81 -3.08
C ASN A 262 -7.54 -17.59 -3.88
N LEU A 263 -8.06 -17.80 -5.11
CA LEU A 263 -8.67 -16.72 -5.88
C LEU A 263 -9.88 -16.14 -5.15
N VAL A 264 -10.78 -17.00 -4.65
CA VAL A 264 -11.99 -16.56 -3.94
C VAL A 264 -11.62 -15.76 -2.69
N ARG A 265 -10.77 -16.30 -1.81
CA ARG A 265 -10.37 -15.62 -0.58
C ARG A 265 -9.52 -14.37 -0.84
N GLY A 266 -8.69 -14.36 -1.90
CA GLY A 266 -7.90 -13.20 -2.31
C GLY A 266 -8.71 -12.06 -2.94
N LEU A 267 -9.99 -12.31 -3.27
CA LEU A 267 -10.93 -11.33 -3.79
C LEU A 267 -12.07 -11.00 -2.81
N SER A 268 -12.16 -11.69 -1.68
CA SER A 268 -13.23 -11.51 -0.69
C SER A 268 -12.81 -10.55 0.44
N PRO A 269 -13.68 -9.64 0.86
CA PRO A 269 -15.06 -9.44 0.44
C PRO A 269 -15.24 -8.60 -0.83
N TYR A 270 -14.20 -7.94 -1.32
CA TYR A 270 -14.27 -7.08 -2.49
C TYR A 270 -13.00 -7.21 -3.36
N PRO A 271 -13.14 -7.24 -4.70
CA PRO A 271 -14.36 -7.11 -5.53
C PRO A 271 -15.27 -8.34 -5.57
N ALA A 272 -14.90 -9.45 -4.99
CA ALA A 272 -15.45 -10.79 -5.00
C ALA A 272 -15.22 -11.55 -6.33
N ALA A 273 -14.90 -12.84 -6.21
CA ALA A 273 -14.87 -13.74 -7.34
C ALA A 273 -16.29 -13.97 -7.88
N TRP A 274 -16.42 -14.24 -9.18
CA TRP A 274 -17.73 -14.46 -9.80
C TRP A 274 -17.66 -15.55 -10.87
N CYS A 275 -18.80 -16.17 -11.14
CA CYS A 275 -18.99 -17.08 -12.24
C CYS A 275 -20.41 -16.98 -12.81
N GLU A 276 -20.68 -17.72 -13.86
CA GLU A 276 -21.99 -17.87 -14.47
C GLU A 276 -22.61 -19.21 -14.04
N LEU A 277 -23.81 -19.13 -13.52
CA LEU A 277 -24.65 -20.29 -13.23
C LEU A 277 -25.62 -20.50 -14.40
N VAL A 278 -25.54 -21.66 -15.05
CA VAL A 278 -26.43 -22.04 -16.13
C VAL A 278 -27.49 -23.00 -15.59
N SER A 279 -28.76 -22.62 -15.68
CA SER A 279 -29.88 -23.49 -15.30
C SER A 279 -30.15 -24.56 -16.36
N PRO A 280 -30.91 -25.62 -16.03
CA PRO A 280 -31.34 -26.61 -17.02
C PRO A 280 -32.10 -26.02 -18.22
N ASP A 281 -32.77 -24.88 -18.04
CA ASP A 281 -33.49 -24.15 -19.08
C ASP A 281 -32.60 -23.17 -19.87
N ASN A 282 -31.28 -23.27 -19.71
CA ASN A 282 -30.29 -22.36 -20.30
C ASN A 282 -30.40 -20.88 -19.85
N ASP A 283 -31.05 -20.61 -18.72
CA ASP A 283 -31.01 -19.28 -18.11
C ASP A 283 -29.65 -19.05 -17.41
N ILE A 284 -28.98 -17.93 -17.74
CA ILE A 284 -27.65 -17.63 -17.26
C ILE A 284 -27.73 -16.54 -16.18
N LYS A 285 -27.19 -16.81 -15.01
CA LYS A 285 -27.12 -15.86 -13.90
C LYS A 285 -25.68 -15.67 -13.41
N THR A 286 -25.24 -14.44 -13.35
CA THR A 286 -23.95 -14.11 -12.69
C THR A 286 -24.12 -14.20 -11.17
N ILE A 287 -23.29 -15.00 -10.53
CA ILE A 287 -23.24 -15.12 -9.06
C ILE A 287 -21.86 -14.73 -8.56
N LYS A 288 -21.81 -14.17 -7.35
CA LYS A 288 -20.57 -13.87 -6.64
C LYS A 288 -20.33 -14.91 -5.55
N ILE A 289 -19.07 -15.34 -5.43
CA ILE A 289 -18.64 -16.33 -4.44
C ILE A 289 -17.69 -15.63 -3.47
N PHE A 290 -18.02 -15.70 -2.19
CA PHE A 290 -17.28 -15.02 -1.13
C PHE A 290 -16.46 -15.99 -0.26
N THR A 291 -16.89 -17.25 -0.19
CA THR A 291 -16.23 -18.27 0.65
C THR A 291 -16.31 -19.62 -0.05
N THR A 292 -15.24 -20.38 0.03
CA THR A 292 -15.13 -21.76 -0.43
C THR A 292 -14.37 -22.58 0.59
N ALA A 293 -14.53 -23.89 0.56
CA ALA A 293 -13.68 -24.84 1.27
C ALA A 293 -13.25 -25.92 0.28
N VAL A 294 -12.01 -26.35 0.38
CA VAL A 294 -11.51 -27.49 -0.38
C VAL A 294 -11.93 -28.77 0.35
N THR A 295 -12.52 -29.73 -0.37
CA THR A 295 -12.86 -31.06 0.15
C THR A 295 -12.07 -32.10 -0.60
N ASP A 296 -11.90 -33.29 0.01
CA ASP A 296 -11.27 -34.45 -0.61
C ASP A 296 -12.30 -35.36 -1.31
N ASP A 297 -13.53 -34.89 -1.50
CA ASP A 297 -14.58 -35.62 -2.20
C ASP A 297 -14.15 -35.81 -3.67
N ASP A 298 -14.19 -37.08 -4.14
CA ASP A 298 -13.81 -37.41 -5.51
C ASP A 298 -14.88 -36.94 -6.50
N ALA A 299 -14.48 -36.06 -7.43
CA ALA A 299 -15.36 -35.55 -8.47
C ALA A 299 -15.12 -36.28 -9.77
N SER A 300 -15.99 -37.22 -10.09
CA SER A 300 -16.01 -37.91 -11.39
C SER A 300 -16.79 -37.12 -12.46
N ALA A 301 -17.09 -35.85 -12.22
CA ALA A 301 -17.88 -34.99 -13.10
C ALA A 301 -17.01 -33.98 -13.84
N GLU A 302 -17.48 -33.44 -14.96
CA GLU A 302 -16.81 -32.37 -15.68
C GLU A 302 -16.63 -31.13 -14.80
N PRO A 303 -15.51 -30.39 -14.93
CA PRO A 303 -15.26 -29.16 -14.18
C PRO A 303 -16.41 -28.16 -14.28
N GLY A 304 -16.80 -27.58 -13.17
CA GLY A 304 -17.95 -26.66 -13.06
C GLY A 304 -19.30 -27.35 -12.86
N THR A 305 -19.35 -28.68 -12.88
CA THR A 305 -20.58 -29.41 -12.57
C THR A 305 -20.97 -29.23 -11.11
N ILE A 306 -22.24 -28.89 -10.85
CA ILE A 306 -22.75 -28.62 -9.52
C ILE A 306 -23.54 -29.82 -9.01
N LYS A 307 -23.22 -30.25 -7.79
CA LYS A 307 -24.05 -31.12 -6.95
C LYS A 307 -24.48 -30.31 -5.72
N SER A 308 -25.76 -30.25 -5.43
CA SER A 308 -26.25 -29.51 -4.26
C SER A 308 -27.20 -30.37 -3.43
N ASP A 309 -27.18 -30.17 -2.14
CA ASP A 309 -28.20 -30.60 -1.18
C ASP A 309 -28.77 -29.35 -0.46
N ASN A 310 -29.61 -29.57 0.55
CA ASN A 310 -30.23 -28.47 1.29
C ASN A 310 -29.23 -27.61 2.09
N HIS A 311 -27.97 -28.00 2.21
CA HIS A 311 -26.98 -27.39 3.08
C HIS A 311 -25.68 -27.02 2.35
N ARG A 312 -25.36 -27.69 1.23
CA ARG A 312 -24.07 -27.55 0.54
C ARG A 312 -24.26 -27.48 -0.98
N MET A 313 -23.38 -26.74 -1.59
CA MET A 313 -23.15 -26.74 -3.03
C MET A 313 -21.71 -27.20 -3.29
N LEU A 314 -21.54 -28.34 -3.92
CA LEU A 314 -20.25 -28.90 -4.32
C LEU A 314 -20.06 -28.62 -5.80
N ILE A 315 -18.87 -28.24 -6.19
CA ILE A 315 -18.50 -27.96 -7.59
C ILE A 315 -17.33 -28.87 -7.95
N ALA A 316 -17.47 -29.61 -9.04
CA ALA A 316 -16.41 -30.45 -9.58
C ALA A 316 -15.28 -29.58 -10.16
N LEU A 317 -14.03 -30.01 -9.95
CA LEU A 317 -12.82 -29.35 -10.43
C LEU A 317 -11.93 -30.36 -11.14
#